data_cf30b9f503096efba9efbf81aadf3cb7
#
_entry.id   cf30b9f503096efba9efbf81aadf3cb7
#
_cell.length_a   1.000
_cell.length_b   1.000
_cell.length_c   1.000
_cell.angle_alpha   90.00
_cell.angle_beta   90.00
_cell.angle_gamma   90.00
#
_symmetry.space_group_name_H-M   'P 1'
#
loop_
_entity.id
_entity.type
_entity.pdbx_description
1 polymer ?
#
loop_
_entity_poly.entity_id
_entity_poly.type
_entity_poly.pdbx_seq_one_letter_code
_entity_poly.pdbx_strand_id
1 'polypeptide(L)'
;MKKSTLLFVTILISFFPFGDLFAKGKVKVDKALEHAARQYLYMRSELQGSNQFPKTYDKHMQRLKTSNSEWWCSGFYPGTLFYLYEDTGDKELYAEGVRMLKLLEPEQYNVNTHDVGFMMYCSYGNANRIAPKPEYKDIMVNSARSLISRFSPVVGCIKSHNRKPDDYVVIIDNMMNLELLFWATQATGDSTFYDIAVKHADTTLKNHFRADNSLYHGLNYNPETGEIKHYQ
;
A
#
# COMPACT_ATOMS: atom_id res chain seq x y z
N MET A 1 68.50 -19.02 37.95
CA MET A 1 68.24 -18.69 36.56
C MET A 1 67.00 -19.46 36.11
N LYS A 2 65.80 -18.79 36.08
CA LYS A 2 64.53 -19.39 35.62
C LYS A 2 64.34 -18.93 34.17
N LYS A 3 64.30 -19.87 33.23
CA LYS A 3 63.98 -19.61 31.83
C LYS A 3 62.43 -19.50 31.70
N SER A 4 61.96 -18.32 31.28
CA SER A 4 60.58 -18.06 30.98
C SER A 4 60.32 -18.45 29.51
N THR A 5 59.49 -19.44 29.27
CA THR A 5 59.07 -19.87 27.94
C THR A 5 57.82 -19.05 27.55
N LEU A 6 58.00 -18.18 26.52
CA LEU A 6 56.92 -17.36 25.97
C LEU A 6 56.15 -18.22 24.96
N LEU A 7 54.88 -18.52 25.26
CA LEU A 7 53.98 -19.29 24.39
C LEU A 7 53.30 -18.29 23.40
N PHE A 8 53.67 -18.33 22.13
CA PHE A 8 52.98 -17.60 21.06
C PHE A 8 51.71 -18.36 20.69
N VAL A 9 50.56 -17.81 21.06
CA VAL A 9 49.24 -18.27 20.57
C VAL A 9 48.97 -17.55 19.25
N THR A 10 49.10 -18.25 18.13
CA THR A 10 48.72 -17.74 16.81
C THR A 10 47.20 -17.92 16.66
N ILE A 11 46.44 -16.82 16.74
CA ILE A 11 45.01 -16.83 16.45
C ILE A 11 44.85 -16.85 14.94
N LEU A 12 44.45 -17.98 14.38
CA LEU A 12 44.01 -18.09 12.99
C LEU A 12 42.63 -17.45 12.87
N ILE A 13 42.56 -16.20 12.41
CA ILE A 13 41.32 -15.57 12.00
C ILE A 13 40.97 -16.13 10.61
N SER A 14 40.08 -17.12 10.59
CA SER A 14 39.48 -17.59 9.35
C SER A 14 38.53 -16.51 8.83
N PHE A 15 38.97 -15.79 7.82
CA PHE A 15 38.12 -14.91 7.01
C PHE A 15 37.09 -15.78 6.27
N PHE A 16 35.91 -15.97 6.84
CA PHE A 16 34.76 -16.42 6.07
C PHE A 16 34.34 -15.26 5.16
N PRO A 17 34.21 -15.47 3.87
CA PRO A 17 33.73 -14.41 2.96
C PRO A 17 32.22 -14.23 3.15
N PHE A 18 31.84 -13.42 4.12
CA PHE A 18 30.43 -12.99 4.31
C PHE A 18 29.89 -12.19 3.11
N GLY A 19 30.77 -11.69 2.24
CA GLY A 19 30.39 -10.90 1.06
C GLY A 19 29.62 -11.67 -0.01
N ASP A 20 29.91 -12.97 -0.21
CA ASP A 20 29.34 -13.75 -1.31
C ASP A 20 27.85 -14.11 -1.12
N LEU A 21 27.39 -14.24 0.12
CA LEU A 21 25.98 -14.60 0.38
C LEU A 21 25.05 -13.42 0.07
N PHE A 22 25.47 -12.20 0.44
CA PHE A 22 24.73 -10.97 0.14
C PHE A 22 24.77 -10.63 -1.34
N ALA A 23 25.89 -10.83 -2.01
CA ALA A 23 26.03 -10.62 -3.45
C ALA A 23 25.14 -11.55 -4.28
N LYS A 24 25.06 -12.84 -3.92
CA LYS A 24 24.16 -13.82 -4.59
C LYS A 24 22.68 -13.49 -4.39
N GLY A 25 22.29 -12.98 -3.21
CA GLY A 25 20.93 -12.52 -2.93
C GLY A 25 20.55 -11.32 -3.79
N LYS A 26 21.40 -10.31 -3.86
CA LYS A 26 21.21 -9.10 -4.67
C LYS A 26 21.05 -9.43 -6.16
N VAL A 27 21.94 -10.25 -6.74
CA VAL A 27 21.85 -10.65 -8.16
C VAL A 27 20.51 -11.35 -8.49
N LYS A 28 19.92 -12.11 -7.55
CA LYS A 28 18.60 -12.74 -7.75
C LYS A 28 17.47 -11.71 -7.73
N VAL A 29 17.53 -10.72 -6.83
CA VAL A 29 16.54 -9.64 -6.72
C VAL A 29 16.59 -8.77 -7.97
N ASP A 30 17.76 -8.30 -8.38
CA ASP A 30 17.95 -7.48 -9.59
C ASP A 30 17.33 -8.17 -10.82
N LYS A 31 17.62 -9.47 -11.04
CA LYS A 31 17.03 -10.24 -12.14
C LYS A 31 15.50 -10.36 -12.05
N ALA A 32 14.95 -10.48 -10.86
CA ALA A 32 13.51 -10.55 -10.67
C ALA A 32 12.84 -9.20 -11.00
N LEU A 33 13.46 -8.08 -10.60
CA LEU A 33 12.98 -6.73 -10.91
C LEU A 33 13.11 -6.42 -12.40
N GLU A 34 14.22 -6.77 -13.05
CA GLU A 34 14.36 -6.67 -14.50
C GLU A 34 13.30 -7.49 -15.25
N HIS A 35 13.01 -8.71 -14.77
CA HIS A 35 11.94 -9.53 -15.36
C HIS A 35 10.59 -8.87 -15.18
N ALA A 36 10.28 -8.37 -13.99
CA ALA A 36 9.03 -7.65 -13.71
C ALA A 36 8.90 -6.40 -14.59
N ALA A 37 9.97 -5.62 -14.76
CA ALA A 37 9.97 -4.45 -15.64
C ALA A 37 9.57 -4.80 -17.07
N ARG A 38 10.16 -5.88 -17.65
CA ARG A 38 9.76 -6.36 -18.98
C ARG A 38 8.30 -6.78 -19.06
N GLN A 39 7.77 -7.45 -18.01
CA GLN A 39 6.36 -7.84 -17.95
C GLN A 39 5.44 -6.60 -17.90
N TYR A 40 5.82 -5.57 -17.16
CA TYR A 40 5.04 -4.34 -17.05
C TYR A 40 5.09 -3.50 -18.34
N LEU A 41 6.22 -3.47 -19.05
CA LEU A 41 6.31 -2.86 -20.39
C LEU A 41 5.44 -3.62 -21.41
N TYR A 42 5.41 -4.94 -21.35
CA TYR A 42 4.49 -5.74 -22.16
C TYR A 42 3.02 -5.44 -21.80
N MET A 43 2.67 -5.42 -20.51
CA MET A 43 1.33 -5.06 -20.04
C MET A 43 0.93 -3.65 -20.50
N ARG A 44 1.86 -2.70 -20.48
CA ARG A 44 1.65 -1.35 -21.03
C ARG A 44 1.29 -1.40 -22.53
N SER A 45 1.95 -2.25 -23.32
CA SER A 45 1.65 -2.38 -24.75
C SER A 45 0.23 -2.93 -24.98
N GLU A 46 -0.24 -3.85 -24.13
CA GLU A 46 -1.61 -4.36 -24.17
C GLU A 46 -2.67 -3.33 -23.75
N LEU A 47 -2.27 -2.35 -22.92
CA LEU A 47 -3.14 -1.28 -22.44
C LEU A 47 -3.09 -0.03 -23.32
N GLN A 48 -2.27 0.02 -24.35
CA GLN A 48 -2.05 1.22 -25.17
C GLN A 48 -3.35 1.75 -25.75
N GLY A 49 -3.62 3.05 -25.47
CA GLY A 49 -4.86 3.73 -25.88
C GLY A 49 -6.09 3.41 -25.00
N SER A 50 -5.94 2.57 -23.98
CA SER A 50 -6.99 2.29 -23.01
C SER A 50 -6.91 3.23 -21.81
N ASN A 51 -8.08 3.69 -21.33
CA ASN A 51 -8.24 4.40 -20.06
C ASN A 51 -8.62 3.44 -18.91
N GLN A 52 -8.18 2.19 -19.00
CA GLN A 52 -8.51 1.14 -18.07
C GLN A 52 -7.26 0.69 -17.29
N PHE A 53 -7.49 0.10 -16.12
CA PHE A 53 -6.46 -0.47 -15.26
C PHE A 53 -6.42 -2.00 -15.44
N PRO A 54 -5.22 -2.63 -15.46
CA PRO A 54 -5.11 -4.08 -15.56
C PRO A 54 -5.68 -4.74 -14.32
N LYS A 55 -6.53 -5.75 -14.49
CA LYS A 55 -7.20 -6.44 -13.39
C LYS A 55 -6.72 -7.89 -13.23
N THR A 56 -6.80 -8.68 -14.26
CA THR A 56 -6.40 -10.09 -14.27
C THR A 56 -6.23 -10.59 -15.70
N TYR A 57 -5.51 -11.69 -15.86
CA TYR A 57 -5.43 -12.38 -17.15
C TYR A 57 -6.44 -13.53 -17.20
N ASP A 58 -7.33 -13.50 -18.20
CA ASP A 58 -8.27 -14.58 -18.46
C ASP A 58 -7.60 -15.65 -19.29
N LYS A 59 -7.26 -16.78 -18.68
CA LYS A 59 -6.58 -17.90 -19.35
C LYS A 59 -7.44 -18.59 -20.41
N HIS A 60 -8.76 -18.59 -20.27
CA HIS A 60 -9.68 -19.21 -21.23
C HIS A 60 -9.83 -18.35 -22.49
N MET A 61 -9.94 -17.03 -22.28
CA MET A 61 -10.06 -16.06 -23.38
C MET A 61 -8.71 -15.57 -23.88
N GLN A 62 -7.62 -15.95 -23.23
CA GLN A 62 -6.24 -15.52 -23.50
C GLN A 62 -6.10 -14.00 -23.65
N ARG A 63 -6.75 -13.25 -22.76
CA ARG A 63 -6.75 -11.80 -22.80
C ARG A 63 -6.66 -11.17 -21.42
N LEU A 64 -6.09 -9.96 -21.39
CA LEU A 64 -6.12 -9.10 -20.23
C LEU A 64 -7.54 -8.62 -19.95
N LYS A 65 -8.03 -8.79 -18.72
CA LYS A 65 -9.25 -8.12 -18.22
C LYS A 65 -8.84 -6.84 -17.50
N THR A 66 -9.60 -5.80 -17.71
CA THR A 66 -9.37 -4.46 -17.16
C THR A 66 -10.53 -4.02 -16.28
N SER A 67 -10.34 -2.93 -15.56
CA SER A 67 -11.34 -2.24 -14.76
C SER A 67 -11.16 -0.71 -14.89
N ASN A 68 -12.16 0.05 -14.41
CA ASN A 68 -12.05 1.49 -14.27
C ASN A 68 -11.20 1.88 -13.03
N SER A 69 -11.06 3.18 -12.78
CA SER A 69 -10.32 3.74 -11.65
C SER A 69 -10.94 3.44 -10.29
N GLU A 70 -12.25 3.23 -10.22
CA GLU A 70 -12.98 2.98 -8.96
C GLU A 70 -12.65 1.61 -8.33
N TRP A 71 -12.01 0.72 -9.07
CA TRP A 71 -11.62 -0.58 -8.52
C TRP A 71 -10.48 -0.44 -7.51
N TRP A 72 -10.65 -1.03 -6.34
CA TRP A 72 -9.74 -0.88 -5.18
C TRP A 72 -8.25 -1.13 -5.47
N CYS A 73 -7.92 -1.97 -6.45
CA CYS A 73 -6.53 -2.23 -6.85
C CYS A 73 -5.97 -1.24 -7.89
N SER A 74 -6.74 -0.23 -8.33
CA SER A 74 -6.34 0.66 -9.41
C SER A 74 -5.03 1.42 -9.15
N GLY A 75 -4.68 1.66 -7.89
CA GLY A 75 -3.42 2.30 -7.49
C GLY A 75 -2.19 1.41 -7.58
N PHE A 76 -2.34 0.08 -7.59
CA PHE A 76 -1.20 -0.83 -7.53
C PHE A 76 -0.40 -0.90 -8.83
N TYR A 77 -1.08 -0.82 -9.99
CA TYR A 77 -0.38 -0.79 -11.27
C TYR A 77 0.55 0.41 -11.40
N PRO A 78 0.08 1.67 -11.27
CA PRO A 78 0.98 2.83 -11.29
C PRO A 78 2.00 2.79 -10.15
N GLY A 79 1.65 2.35 -8.96
CA GLY A 79 2.58 2.20 -7.84
C GLY A 79 3.75 1.28 -8.18
N THR A 80 3.48 0.11 -8.76
CA THR A 80 4.52 -0.83 -9.19
C THR A 80 5.40 -0.26 -10.31
N LEU A 81 4.83 0.49 -11.26
CA LEU A 81 5.60 1.16 -12.31
C LEU A 81 6.63 2.12 -11.73
N PHE A 82 6.29 2.86 -10.67
CA PHE A 82 7.24 3.75 -9.99
C PHE A 82 8.33 2.99 -9.25
N TYR A 83 8.03 1.88 -8.56
CA TYR A 83 9.05 1.04 -7.96
C TYR A 83 10.02 0.44 -8.99
N LEU A 84 9.50 -0.05 -10.11
CA LEU A 84 10.32 -0.59 -11.19
C LEU A 84 11.17 0.51 -11.85
N TYR A 85 10.63 1.72 -12.01
CA TYR A 85 11.40 2.87 -12.49
C TYR A 85 12.54 3.23 -11.52
N GLU A 86 12.30 3.22 -10.21
CA GLU A 86 13.31 3.52 -9.19
C GLU A 86 14.49 2.54 -9.25
N ASP A 87 14.21 1.26 -9.52
CA ASP A 87 15.24 0.22 -9.64
C ASP A 87 15.96 0.25 -10.97
N THR A 88 15.24 0.41 -12.08
CA THR A 88 15.78 0.23 -13.44
C THR A 88 16.21 1.54 -14.13
N GLY A 89 15.65 2.67 -13.71
CA GLY A 89 15.80 3.97 -14.40
C GLY A 89 15.04 4.08 -15.74
N ASP A 90 14.17 3.09 -16.07
CA ASP A 90 13.46 3.04 -17.34
C ASP A 90 12.36 4.11 -17.41
N LYS A 91 12.58 5.11 -18.28
CA LYS A 91 11.69 6.26 -18.43
C LYS A 91 10.31 5.91 -19.00
N GLU A 92 10.15 4.77 -19.68
CA GLU A 92 8.85 4.34 -20.20
C GLU A 92 7.94 3.86 -19.06
N LEU A 93 8.51 3.21 -18.04
CA LEU A 93 7.78 2.84 -16.82
C LEU A 93 7.30 4.09 -16.08
N TYR A 94 8.17 5.10 -15.93
CA TYR A 94 7.80 6.38 -15.31
C TYR A 94 6.69 7.09 -16.09
N ALA A 95 6.83 7.19 -17.41
CA ALA A 95 5.85 7.87 -18.27
C ALA A 95 4.46 7.20 -18.21
N GLU A 96 4.44 5.88 -18.22
CA GLU A 96 3.19 5.12 -18.04
C GLU A 96 2.60 5.31 -16.63
N GLY A 97 3.43 5.28 -15.58
CA GLY A 97 3.00 5.60 -14.23
C GLY A 97 2.30 6.96 -14.15
N VAL A 98 2.91 8.00 -14.71
CA VAL A 98 2.33 9.36 -14.76
C VAL A 98 1.03 9.40 -15.56
N ARG A 99 0.96 8.67 -16.68
CA ARG A 99 -0.28 8.55 -17.48
C ARG A 99 -1.43 7.95 -16.64
N MET A 100 -1.14 6.89 -15.91
CA MET A 100 -2.13 6.21 -15.07
C MET A 100 -2.56 7.04 -13.87
N LEU A 101 -1.67 7.87 -13.29
CA LEU A 101 -2.05 8.81 -12.23
C LEU A 101 -3.16 9.78 -12.69
N LYS A 102 -3.08 10.32 -13.91
CA LYS A 102 -4.11 11.22 -14.44
C LYS A 102 -5.49 10.56 -14.53
N LEU A 103 -5.52 9.26 -14.85
CA LEU A 103 -6.77 8.49 -14.88
C LEU A 103 -7.33 8.22 -13.48
N LEU A 104 -6.44 8.17 -12.49
CA LEU A 104 -6.78 7.89 -11.09
C LEU A 104 -7.16 9.17 -10.31
N GLU A 105 -6.80 10.34 -10.82
CA GLU A 105 -6.97 11.63 -10.14
C GLU A 105 -8.39 11.89 -9.59
N PRO A 106 -9.49 11.54 -10.29
CA PRO A 106 -10.85 11.75 -9.76
C PRO A 106 -11.12 11.02 -8.46
N GLU A 107 -10.43 9.91 -8.19
CA GLU A 107 -10.64 9.09 -6.99
C GLU A 107 -10.22 9.79 -5.69
N GLN A 108 -9.52 10.92 -5.75
CA GLN A 108 -9.25 11.77 -4.59
C GLN A 108 -10.52 12.24 -3.88
N TYR A 109 -11.65 12.27 -4.59
CA TYR A 109 -12.97 12.68 -4.05
C TYR A 109 -13.91 11.48 -3.81
N ASN A 110 -13.41 10.25 -3.95
CA ASN A 110 -14.22 9.04 -3.77
C ASN A 110 -14.50 8.81 -2.29
N VAL A 111 -15.77 9.00 -1.89
CA VAL A 111 -16.28 8.78 -0.52
C VAL A 111 -17.08 7.48 -0.41
N ASN A 112 -17.10 6.64 -1.44
CA ASN A 112 -17.90 5.42 -1.48
C ASN A 112 -17.16 4.16 -1.03
N THR A 113 -15.83 4.23 -0.93
CA THR A 113 -14.97 3.13 -0.50
C THR A 113 -13.95 3.59 0.54
N HIS A 114 -13.46 2.67 1.37
CA HIS A 114 -12.32 2.91 2.25
C HIS A 114 -10.97 2.72 1.53
N ASP A 115 -10.99 2.14 0.32
CA ASP A 115 -9.79 1.74 -0.42
C ASP A 115 -9.02 2.93 -1.02
N VAL A 116 -9.44 4.15 -0.72
CA VAL A 116 -8.78 5.38 -1.19
C VAL A 116 -7.30 5.41 -0.81
N GLY A 117 -6.93 4.83 0.34
CA GLY A 117 -5.52 4.65 0.71
C GLY A 117 -4.76 3.74 -0.26
N PHE A 118 -5.32 2.58 -0.62
CA PHE A 118 -4.75 1.67 -1.62
C PHE A 118 -4.65 2.31 -3.00
N MET A 119 -5.68 3.04 -3.40
CA MET A 119 -5.74 3.68 -4.71
C MET A 119 -4.74 4.84 -4.81
N MET A 120 -4.72 5.74 -3.83
CA MET A 120 -4.04 7.02 -3.93
C MET A 120 -2.64 7.00 -3.28
N TYR A 121 -2.46 6.35 -2.12
CA TYR A 121 -1.16 6.36 -1.47
C TYR A 121 -0.16 5.39 -2.11
N CYS A 122 -0.61 4.23 -2.60
CA CYS A 122 0.25 3.32 -3.37
C CYS A 122 0.71 3.93 -4.71
N SER A 123 -0.07 4.83 -5.30
CA SER A 123 0.20 5.45 -6.59
C SER A 123 0.84 6.85 -6.46
N TYR A 124 0.06 7.86 -6.09
CA TYR A 124 0.52 9.22 -5.89
C TYR A 124 1.56 9.35 -4.79
N GLY A 125 1.47 8.54 -3.73
CA GLY A 125 2.47 8.49 -2.67
C GLY A 125 3.85 8.12 -3.20
N ASN A 126 3.95 7.07 -4.01
CA ASN A 126 5.21 6.67 -4.64
C ASN A 126 5.70 7.70 -5.66
N ALA A 127 4.80 8.25 -6.47
CA ALA A 127 5.16 9.32 -7.42
C ALA A 127 5.72 10.55 -6.69
N ASN A 128 5.08 10.96 -5.59
CA ASN A 128 5.53 12.11 -4.80
C ASN A 128 6.87 11.84 -4.09
N ARG A 129 7.13 10.60 -3.67
CA ARG A 129 8.40 10.20 -3.06
C ARG A 129 9.57 10.27 -4.06
N ILE A 130 9.33 9.86 -5.31
CA ILE A 130 10.37 9.76 -6.35
C ILE A 130 10.58 11.11 -7.06
N ALA A 131 9.50 11.80 -7.42
CA ALA A 131 9.50 13.05 -8.15
C ALA A 131 8.40 13.99 -7.60
N PRO A 132 8.67 14.64 -6.44
CA PRO A 132 7.67 15.43 -5.74
C PRO A 132 7.12 16.56 -6.59
N LYS A 133 5.78 16.74 -6.52
CA LYS A 133 5.07 17.85 -7.15
C LYS A 133 4.01 18.40 -6.18
N PRO A 134 3.80 19.71 -6.15
CA PRO A 134 2.79 20.30 -5.27
C PRO A 134 1.40 19.68 -5.45
N GLU A 135 0.98 19.46 -6.70
CA GLU A 135 -0.31 18.86 -7.02
C GLU A 135 -0.48 17.43 -6.49
N TYR A 136 0.59 16.64 -6.37
CA TYR A 136 0.52 15.30 -5.80
C TYR A 136 0.21 15.35 -4.30
N LYS A 137 0.81 16.32 -3.60
CA LYS A 137 0.50 16.55 -2.19
C LYS A 137 -0.96 16.93 -1.99
N ASP A 138 -1.49 17.85 -2.79
CA ASP A 138 -2.88 18.31 -2.69
C ASP A 138 -3.86 17.18 -2.96
N ILE A 139 -3.61 16.36 -4.00
CA ILE A 139 -4.42 15.18 -4.33
C ILE A 139 -4.45 14.18 -3.15
N MET A 140 -3.31 13.89 -2.55
CA MET A 140 -3.25 12.96 -1.41
C MET A 140 -3.93 13.52 -0.16
N VAL A 141 -3.83 14.82 0.10
CA VAL A 141 -4.56 15.47 1.21
C VAL A 141 -6.07 15.42 0.98
N ASN A 142 -6.54 15.66 -0.25
CA ASN A 142 -7.96 15.51 -0.61
C ASN A 142 -8.42 14.06 -0.41
N SER A 143 -7.59 13.09 -0.83
CA SER A 143 -7.86 11.66 -0.62
C SER A 143 -7.98 11.30 0.86
N ALA A 144 -7.11 11.85 1.71
CA ALA A 144 -7.19 11.65 3.15
C ALA A 144 -8.48 12.25 3.73
N ARG A 145 -8.93 13.42 3.25
CA ARG A 145 -10.23 14.02 3.62
C ARG A 145 -11.40 13.14 3.20
N SER A 146 -11.36 12.59 2.00
CA SER A 146 -12.37 11.63 1.51
C SER A 146 -12.42 10.39 2.38
N LEU A 147 -11.27 9.85 2.79
CA LEU A 147 -11.20 8.68 3.66
C LEU A 147 -11.78 8.96 5.06
N ILE A 148 -11.39 10.06 5.71
CA ILE A 148 -11.88 10.39 7.06
C ILE A 148 -13.37 10.76 7.08
N SER A 149 -13.98 11.20 5.96
CA SER A 149 -15.42 11.48 5.87
C SER A 149 -16.27 10.23 6.15
N ARG A 150 -15.68 9.05 6.08
CA ARG A 150 -16.30 7.75 6.37
C ARG A 150 -16.17 7.31 7.83
N PHE A 151 -15.53 8.11 8.67
CA PHE A 151 -15.34 7.82 10.09
C PHE A 151 -16.62 8.09 10.88
N SER A 152 -16.98 7.18 11.78
CA SER A 152 -18.01 7.38 12.80
C SER A 152 -17.38 7.47 14.18
N PRO A 153 -17.56 8.56 14.92
CA PRO A 153 -17.08 8.65 16.30
C PRO A 153 -17.82 7.68 17.24
N VAL A 154 -19.06 7.30 16.92
CA VAL A 154 -19.87 6.33 17.69
C VAL A 154 -19.27 4.94 17.57
N VAL A 155 -18.93 4.50 16.34
CA VAL A 155 -18.31 3.19 16.11
C VAL A 155 -16.81 3.22 16.41
N GLY A 156 -16.16 4.38 16.25
CA GLY A 156 -14.71 4.54 16.39
C GLY A 156 -13.91 3.98 15.23
N CYS A 157 -14.51 3.78 14.06
CA CYS A 157 -13.87 3.24 12.86
C CYS A 157 -14.31 3.98 11.59
N ILE A 158 -13.51 3.84 10.53
CA ILE A 158 -13.83 4.22 9.16
C ILE A 158 -14.67 3.08 8.54
N LYS A 159 -15.82 3.42 7.95
CA LYS A 159 -16.71 2.46 7.29
C LYS A 159 -16.06 1.90 6.02
N SER A 160 -16.07 0.57 5.85
CA SER A 160 -15.46 -0.07 4.68
C SER A 160 -16.37 -0.07 3.46
N HIS A 161 -17.60 -0.53 3.59
CA HIS A 161 -18.53 -0.73 2.48
C HIS A 161 -19.91 -0.12 2.74
N ASN A 162 -20.57 0.33 1.67
CA ASN A 162 -21.93 0.85 1.66
C ASN A 162 -22.88 -0.25 1.15
N ARG A 163 -23.13 -1.31 1.95
CA ARG A 163 -23.99 -2.44 1.52
C ARG A 163 -25.47 -2.14 1.76
N LYS A 164 -25.82 -1.76 2.99
CA LYS A 164 -27.18 -1.41 3.39
C LYS A 164 -27.15 -0.15 4.27
N PRO A 165 -28.24 0.62 4.33
CA PRO A 165 -28.31 1.83 5.16
C PRO A 165 -27.98 1.57 6.64
N ASP A 166 -28.48 0.48 7.19
CA ASP A 166 -28.35 0.13 8.61
C ASP A 166 -27.06 -0.66 8.93
N ASP A 167 -26.20 -0.88 7.95
CA ASP A 167 -24.94 -1.59 8.13
C ASP A 167 -23.78 -0.62 8.27
N TYR A 168 -22.93 -0.88 9.26
CA TYR A 168 -21.63 -0.23 9.39
C TYR A 168 -20.54 -1.30 9.39
N VAL A 169 -20.17 -1.72 8.18
CA VAL A 169 -19.19 -2.80 8.00
C VAL A 169 -17.78 -2.22 8.04
N VAL A 170 -16.93 -2.85 8.86
CA VAL A 170 -15.49 -2.58 8.93
C VAL A 170 -14.76 -3.89 8.68
N ILE A 171 -13.85 -3.92 7.73
CA ILE A 171 -13.00 -5.08 7.44
C ILE A 171 -11.55 -4.77 7.81
N ILE A 172 -10.79 -5.81 8.16
CA ILE A 172 -9.46 -5.68 8.78
C ILE A 172 -8.45 -4.97 7.87
N ASP A 173 -8.57 -5.11 6.56
CA ASP A 173 -7.66 -4.49 5.58
C ASP A 173 -7.77 -2.96 5.55
N ASN A 174 -8.82 -2.37 6.14
CA ASN A 174 -8.91 -0.93 6.32
C ASN A 174 -7.71 -0.36 7.08
N MET A 175 -7.05 -1.16 7.91
CA MET A 175 -5.80 -0.79 8.59
C MET A 175 -4.69 -0.36 7.63
N MET A 176 -4.64 -0.93 6.43
CA MET A 176 -3.65 -0.56 5.41
C MET A 176 -3.88 0.84 4.83
N ASN A 177 -5.12 1.34 4.87
CA ASN A 177 -5.48 2.66 4.37
C ASN A 177 -5.10 3.79 5.36
N LEU A 178 -4.81 3.47 6.62
CA LEU A 178 -4.43 4.45 7.64
C LEU A 178 -3.06 5.09 7.36
N GLU A 179 -2.19 4.46 6.58
CA GLU A 179 -0.89 5.01 6.20
C GLU A 179 -1.04 6.38 5.50
N LEU A 180 -2.05 6.51 4.64
CA LEU A 180 -2.41 7.80 4.02
C LEU A 180 -2.72 8.88 5.07
N LEU A 181 -3.41 8.52 6.16
CA LEU A 181 -3.79 9.47 7.21
C LEU A 181 -2.57 9.92 8.04
N PHE A 182 -1.68 8.99 8.39
CA PHE A 182 -0.43 9.33 9.08
C PHE A 182 0.44 10.25 8.21
N TRP A 183 0.54 9.96 6.91
CA TRP A 183 1.22 10.83 5.97
C TRP A 183 0.57 12.22 5.88
N ALA A 184 -0.77 12.28 5.81
CA ALA A 184 -1.50 13.55 5.74
C ALA A 184 -1.27 14.42 6.98
N THR A 185 -1.20 13.82 8.18
CA THR A 185 -0.83 14.52 9.41
C THR A 185 0.55 15.17 9.28
N GLN A 186 1.56 14.43 8.82
CA GLN A 186 2.90 14.95 8.65
C GLN A 186 2.97 16.05 7.58
N ALA A 187 2.21 15.90 6.51
CA ALA A 187 2.22 16.82 5.38
C ALA A 187 1.50 18.15 5.68
N THR A 188 0.50 18.15 6.56
CA THR A 188 -0.37 19.31 6.84
C THR A 188 -0.21 19.90 8.24
N GLY A 189 0.24 19.10 9.22
CA GLY A 189 0.23 19.45 10.64
C GLY A 189 -1.15 19.29 11.31
N ASP A 190 -2.18 18.82 10.57
CA ASP A 190 -3.53 18.60 11.09
C ASP A 190 -3.60 17.23 11.81
N SER A 191 -3.78 17.27 13.14
CA SER A 191 -3.85 16.07 13.97
C SER A 191 -5.14 15.27 13.78
N THR A 192 -6.17 15.82 13.15
CA THR A 192 -7.44 15.13 12.91
C THR A 192 -7.24 13.81 12.19
N PHE A 193 -6.35 13.77 11.21
CA PHE A 193 -6.02 12.53 10.48
C PHE A 193 -5.40 11.47 11.39
N TYR A 194 -4.45 11.89 12.24
CA TYR A 194 -3.79 11.02 13.22
C TYR A 194 -4.79 10.47 14.24
N ASP A 195 -5.60 11.35 14.82
CA ASP A 195 -6.55 10.98 15.88
C ASP A 195 -7.57 9.96 15.37
N ILE A 196 -8.06 10.13 14.14
CA ILE A 196 -8.97 9.18 13.48
C ILE A 196 -8.25 7.85 13.19
N ALA A 197 -7.02 7.89 12.67
CA ALA A 197 -6.24 6.69 12.37
C ALA A 197 -5.98 5.87 13.64
N VAL A 198 -5.54 6.50 14.72
CA VAL A 198 -5.29 5.84 16.01
C VAL A 198 -6.59 5.29 16.59
N LYS A 199 -7.68 6.07 16.58
CA LYS A 199 -8.97 5.61 17.08
C LYS A 199 -9.48 4.39 16.32
N HIS A 200 -9.33 4.38 14.99
CA HIS A 200 -9.67 3.22 14.17
C HIS A 200 -8.80 2.00 14.54
N ALA A 201 -7.50 2.19 14.68
CA ALA A 201 -6.57 1.10 15.03
C ALA A 201 -6.87 0.51 16.41
N ASP A 202 -7.09 1.34 17.43
CA ASP A 202 -7.43 0.90 18.79
C ASP A 202 -8.76 0.13 18.82
N THR A 203 -9.77 0.61 18.11
CA THR A 203 -11.05 -0.07 18.00
C THR A 203 -10.92 -1.41 17.27
N THR A 204 -10.09 -1.46 16.22
CA THR A 204 -9.78 -2.68 15.48
C THR A 204 -9.04 -3.68 16.37
N LEU A 205 -8.01 -3.24 17.10
CA LEU A 205 -7.28 -4.08 18.04
C LEU A 205 -8.22 -4.71 19.08
N LYS A 206 -9.12 -3.91 19.64
CA LYS A 206 -10.10 -4.37 20.66
C LYS A 206 -11.09 -5.39 20.11
N ASN A 207 -11.58 -5.20 18.88
CA ASN A 207 -12.79 -5.88 18.42
C ASN A 207 -12.52 -6.98 17.37
N HIS A 208 -11.46 -6.84 16.53
CA HIS A 208 -11.16 -7.83 15.50
C HIS A 208 -10.27 -8.97 15.97
N PHE A 209 -9.48 -8.78 17.03
CA PHE A 209 -8.61 -9.82 17.55
C PHE A 209 -9.39 -10.80 18.43
N ARG A 210 -9.14 -12.10 18.22
CA ARG A 210 -9.59 -13.18 19.11
C ARG A 210 -8.56 -13.45 20.21
N ALA A 211 -8.98 -14.19 21.23
CA ALA A 211 -8.10 -14.56 22.34
C ALA A 211 -6.85 -15.37 21.90
N ASP A 212 -6.91 -16.07 20.79
CA ASP A 212 -5.82 -16.83 20.18
C ASP A 212 -4.95 -16.00 19.20
N ASN A 213 -5.14 -14.69 19.16
CA ASN A 213 -4.51 -13.73 18.25
C ASN A 213 -4.89 -13.90 16.75
N SER A 214 -5.85 -14.75 16.43
CA SER A 214 -6.45 -14.74 15.10
C SER A 214 -7.40 -13.55 14.93
N LEU A 215 -7.81 -13.25 13.69
CA LEU A 215 -8.61 -12.07 13.37
C LEU A 215 -9.94 -12.45 12.74
N TYR A 216 -10.99 -11.70 13.10
CA TYR A 216 -12.19 -11.61 12.27
C TYR A 216 -11.88 -10.75 11.05
N HIS A 217 -12.25 -11.20 9.86
CA HIS A 217 -12.07 -10.41 8.64
C HIS A 217 -12.93 -9.15 8.66
N GLY A 218 -14.19 -9.27 9.05
CA GLY A 218 -15.12 -8.16 9.06
C GLY A 218 -16.04 -8.16 10.28
N LEU A 219 -16.44 -6.97 10.71
CA LEU A 219 -17.43 -6.74 11.72
C LEU A 219 -18.51 -5.82 11.16
N ASN A 220 -19.77 -6.09 11.52
CA ASN A 220 -20.87 -5.18 11.28
C ASN A 220 -21.31 -4.56 12.59
N TYR A 221 -21.26 -3.24 12.69
CA TYR A 221 -21.64 -2.47 13.86
C TYR A 221 -23.04 -1.86 13.70
N ASN A 222 -23.68 -1.59 14.82
CA ASN A 222 -24.82 -0.69 14.86
C ASN A 222 -24.29 0.75 14.72
N PRO A 223 -24.69 1.53 13.70
CA PRO A 223 -24.20 2.89 13.51
C PRO A 223 -24.61 3.88 14.60
N GLU A 224 -25.71 3.60 15.33
CA GLU A 224 -26.26 4.48 16.38
C GLU A 224 -25.64 4.20 17.76
N THR A 225 -25.34 2.92 18.07
CA THR A 225 -24.85 2.51 19.40
C THR A 225 -23.37 2.13 19.40
N GLY A 226 -22.78 1.83 18.25
CA GLY A 226 -21.41 1.32 18.14
C GLY A 226 -21.24 -0.15 18.57
N GLU A 227 -22.32 -0.85 18.90
CA GLU A 227 -22.29 -2.26 19.28
C GLU A 227 -22.06 -3.17 18.07
N ILE A 228 -21.37 -4.28 18.28
CA ILE A 228 -21.14 -5.28 17.24
C ILE A 228 -22.41 -6.10 17.05
N LYS A 229 -22.97 -6.06 15.86
CA LYS A 229 -24.14 -6.85 15.43
C LYS A 229 -23.76 -8.24 14.93
N HIS A 230 -22.62 -8.33 14.24
CA HIS A 230 -22.21 -9.57 13.57
C HIS A 230 -20.71 -9.60 13.29
N TYR A 231 -20.10 -10.80 13.43
CA TYR A 231 -18.71 -11.12 13.07
C TYR A 231 -18.69 -11.90 11.75
N GLN A 232 -17.71 -11.58 10.87
CA GLN A 232 -17.50 -12.25 9.57
C GLN A 232 -16.12 -12.89 9.47
#